data_bc01e6ebbfb8c2993805a6e87e9ce36e
#
_entry.id   bc01e6ebbfb8c2993805a6e87e9ce36e
#
_cell.length_a   1.000
_cell.length_b   1.000
_cell.length_c   1.000
_cell.angle_alpha   90.00
_cell.angle_beta   90.00
_cell.angle_gamma   90.00
#
_symmetry.space_group_name_H-M   'P 1'
#
loop_
_entity.id
_entity.type
_entity.pdbx_description
1 polymer ?
#
loop_
_entity_poly.entity_id
_entity_poly.type
_entity_poly.pdbx_seq_one_letter_code
_entity_poly.pdbx_strand_id
1 'polypeptide(L)'
;GPVVDVAFEGEDNELPPIYSALKIEREDSTDLIVEVEQHIGENTVRCVAMDTTDGLRRGMKVIDLQRPLAMPTGSQIKGRLMNVIGETIDHLPNLDYKDVQPIHRPAPAFEDLSINTEFLYTGIKVIDLLEPYSKGGKIGLFGGAGVGKTVLIMEMINNIAKGHNGFSVFA
;
A
#
# COMPACT_ATOMS: atom_id res chain seq x y z
N GLY A 1 -17.01 9.77 6.01
CA GLY A 1 -16.44 8.46 5.63
C GLY A 1 -15.38 8.61 4.55
N PRO A 2 -14.61 7.58 4.23
CA PRO A 2 -13.48 7.68 3.30
C PRO A 2 -13.89 7.81 1.82
N VAL A 3 -15.18 7.78 1.51
CA VAL A 3 -15.70 7.85 0.14
C VAL A 3 -16.01 9.29 -0.24
N VAL A 4 -15.50 9.72 -1.40
CA VAL A 4 -15.66 11.06 -1.95
C VAL A 4 -16.10 10.93 -3.40
N ASP A 5 -17.17 11.62 -3.78
CA ASP A 5 -17.61 11.69 -5.17
C ASP A 5 -17.08 12.99 -5.78
N VAL A 6 -16.43 12.88 -6.95
CA VAL A 6 -15.80 13.98 -7.69
C VAL A 6 -16.52 14.14 -9.02
N ALA A 7 -17.08 15.32 -9.26
CA ALA A 7 -17.71 15.67 -10.54
C ALA A 7 -16.72 16.42 -11.44
N PHE A 8 -16.71 16.05 -12.71
CA PHE A 8 -15.92 16.70 -13.74
C PHE A 8 -16.83 17.60 -14.60
N GLU A 9 -16.46 18.87 -14.74
CA GLU A 9 -17.20 19.84 -15.52
C GLU A 9 -16.71 19.82 -16.98
N GLY A 10 -17.62 19.77 -17.95
CA GLY A 10 -17.36 19.81 -19.37
C GLY A 10 -17.95 18.63 -20.15
N GLU A 11 -18.41 18.87 -21.39
CA GLU A 11 -19.05 17.86 -22.23
C GLU A 11 -18.05 16.87 -22.86
N ASP A 12 -16.76 17.25 -22.97
CA ASP A 12 -15.70 16.48 -23.65
C ASP A 12 -14.62 15.95 -22.66
N ASN A 13 -14.87 15.99 -21.36
CA ASN A 13 -13.88 15.51 -20.39
C ASN A 13 -13.89 13.99 -20.31
N GLU A 14 -12.82 13.36 -20.79
CA GLU A 14 -12.55 11.96 -20.46
C GLU A 14 -12.39 11.83 -18.95
N LEU A 15 -13.21 10.98 -18.34
CA LEU A 15 -13.08 10.66 -16.93
C LEU A 15 -11.74 9.95 -16.66
N PRO A 16 -11.07 10.27 -15.56
CA PRO A 16 -9.83 9.58 -15.20
C PRO A 16 -10.07 8.07 -15.09
N PRO A 17 -9.15 7.25 -15.57
CA PRO A 17 -9.24 5.80 -15.43
C PRO A 17 -9.39 5.36 -13.97
N ILE A 18 -9.97 4.19 -13.76
CA ILE A 18 -9.99 3.54 -12.44
C ILE A 18 -8.56 3.39 -11.95
N TYR A 19 -8.33 3.62 -10.65
CA TYR A 19 -7.04 3.68 -9.96
C TYR A 19 -6.20 4.94 -10.26
N SER A 20 -6.75 5.93 -10.95
CA SER A 20 -6.09 7.24 -11.04
C SER A 20 -6.12 7.97 -9.71
N ALA A 21 -5.01 8.63 -9.39
CA ALA A 21 -4.90 9.46 -8.21
C ALA A 21 -5.36 10.88 -8.51
N LEU A 22 -6.27 11.40 -7.68
CA LEU A 22 -6.72 12.79 -7.72
C LEU A 22 -6.26 13.50 -6.46
N LYS A 23 -5.97 14.79 -6.58
CA LYS A 23 -5.56 15.65 -5.48
C LYS A 23 -6.64 16.68 -5.17
N ILE A 24 -7.11 16.71 -3.94
CA ILE A 24 -8.02 17.74 -3.42
C ILE A 24 -7.21 18.79 -2.67
N GLU A 25 -7.25 20.02 -3.14
CA GLU A 25 -6.57 21.15 -2.50
C GLU A 25 -7.36 21.60 -1.26
N ARG A 26 -6.70 21.61 -0.08
CA ARG A 26 -7.27 22.06 1.18
C ARG A 26 -6.54 23.32 1.67
N GLU A 27 -7.30 24.35 2.04
CA GLU A 27 -6.76 25.65 2.44
C GLU A 27 -6.02 25.62 3.79
N ASP A 28 -6.52 24.83 4.74
CA ASP A 28 -6.07 24.83 6.13
C ASP A 28 -5.26 23.59 6.54
N SER A 29 -4.97 22.68 5.60
CA SER A 29 -4.29 21.42 5.88
C SER A 29 -3.52 20.90 4.67
N THR A 30 -2.84 19.74 4.82
CA THR A 30 -2.20 19.07 3.70
C THR A 30 -3.22 18.63 2.64
N ASP A 31 -2.85 18.71 1.37
CA ASP A 31 -3.66 18.21 0.26
C ASP A 31 -4.07 16.76 0.49
N LEU A 32 -5.30 16.43 0.12
CA LEU A 32 -5.81 15.06 0.24
C LEU A 32 -5.69 14.34 -1.09
N ILE A 33 -5.05 13.19 -1.09
CA ILE A 33 -5.04 12.28 -2.23
C ILE A 33 -6.21 11.30 -2.12
N VAL A 34 -6.92 11.12 -3.22
CA VAL A 34 -8.01 10.16 -3.36
C VAL A 34 -7.78 9.30 -4.60
N GLU A 35 -8.17 8.04 -4.57
CA GLU A 35 -8.06 7.11 -5.68
C GLU A 35 -9.42 6.84 -6.30
N VAL A 36 -9.51 6.87 -7.63
CA VAL A 36 -10.73 6.56 -8.38
C VAL A 36 -11.01 5.07 -8.34
N GLU A 37 -12.17 4.70 -7.80
CA GLU A 37 -12.60 3.31 -7.70
C GLU A 37 -13.72 2.94 -8.67
N GLN A 38 -14.56 3.90 -9.01
CA GLN A 38 -15.73 3.64 -9.83
C GLN A 38 -16.19 4.89 -10.59
N HIS A 39 -16.64 4.71 -11.82
CA HIS A 39 -17.44 5.69 -12.55
C HIS A 39 -18.91 5.48 -12.22
N ILE A 40 -19.59 6.51 -11.70
CA ILE A 40 -20.98 6.41 -11.24
C ILE A 40 -21.98 7.11 -12.18
N GLY A 41 -21.50 7.60 -13.33
CA GLY A 41 -22.31 8.30 -14.33
C GLY A 41 -22.32 9.81 -14.15
N GLU A 42 -22.94 10.53 -15.05
CA GLU A 42 -23.09 12.00 -15.02
C GLU A 42 -21.75 12.74 -14.80
N ASN A 43 -20.68 12.33 -15.50
CA ASN A 43 -19.32 12.86 -15.35
C ASN A 43 -18.81 12.83 -13.91
N THR A 44 -19.24 11.84 -13.12
CA THR A 44 -18.84 11.71 -11.72
C THR A 44 -18.12 10.40 -11.47
N VAL A 45 -17.04 10.49 -10.72
CA VAL A 45 -16.28 9.33 -10.24
C VAL A 45 -16.39 9.21 -8.73
N ARG A 46 -16.39 7.99 -8.25
CA ARG A 46 -16.33 7.67 -6.82
C ARG A 46 -14.93 7.29 -6.45
N CYS A 47 -14.41 7.95 -5.41
CA CYS A 47 -13.05 7.82 -4.96
C CYS A 47 -12.98 7.39 -3.50
N VAL A 48 -11.86 6.75 -3.14
CA VAL A 48 -11.50 6.45 -1.76
C VAL A 48 -10.37 7.38 -1.32
N ALA A 49 -10.58 8.03 -0.17
CA ALA A 49 -9.59 8.93 0.41
C ALA A 49 -8.46 8.16 1.08
N MET A 50 -7.23 8.59 0.85
CA MET A 50 -6.01 7.99 1.41
C MET A 50 -5.66 8.53 2.80
N ASP A 51 -6.40 9.52 3.28
CA ASP A 51 -6.26 10.10 4.62
C ASP A 51 -7.63 10.59 5.10
N THR A 52 -7.67 11.27 6.25
CA THR A 52 -8.91 11.82 6.81
C THR A 52 -9.61 12.77 5.83
N THR A 53 -10.91 12.65 5.78
CA THR A 53 -11.79 13.54 5.00
C THR A 53 -12.27 14.75 5.80
N ASP A 54 -11.73 14.98 6.99
CA ASP A 54 -12.11 16.12 7.81
C ASP A 54 -11.79 17.43 7.11
N GLY A 55 -12.73 18.35 7.18
CA GLY A 55 -12.61 19.66 6.53
C GLY A 55 -12.99 19.70 5.04
N LEU A 56 -13.31 18.54 4.42
CA LEU A 56 -13.82 18.56 3.05
C LEU A 56 -15.18 19.25 2.94
N ARG A 57 -15.32 20.06 1.90
CA ARG A 57 -16.56 20.77 1.55
C ARG A 57 -16.88 20.56 0.08
N ARG A 58 -18.14 20.69 -0.28
CA ARG A 58 -18.56 20.67 -1.67
C ARG A 58 -17.96 21.86 -2.43
N GLY A 59 -17.58 21.62 -3.69
CA GLY A 59 -17.01 22.66 -4.55
C GLY A 59 -15.52 22.92 -4.33
N MET A 60 -14.82 22.09 -3.52
CA MET A 60 -13.36 22.17 -3.46
C MET A 60 -12.76 21.72 -4.79
N LYS A 61 -11.66 22.37 -5.16
CA LYS A 61 -10.95 22.09 -6.39
C LYS A 61 -10.24 20.73 -6.30
N VAL A 62 -10.41 19.92 -7.35
CA VAL A 62 -9.75 18.63 -7.52
C VAL A 62 -8.89 18.67 -8.77
N ILE A 63 -7.69 18.12 -8.67
CA ILE A 63 -6.71 18.04 -9.76
C ILE A 63 -6.48 16.58 -10.07
N ASP A 64 -6.64 16.18 -11.34
CA ASP A 64 -6.21 14.87 -11.81
C ASP A 64 -4.69 14.86 -11.94
N LEU A 65 -4.04 13.91 -11.25
CA LEU A 65 -2.60 13.73 -11.29
C LEU A 65 -2.14 12.93 -12.53
N GLN A 66 -3.07 12.41 -13.31
CA GLN A 66 -2.83 11.62 -14.53
C GLN A 66 -1.87 10.44 -14.31
N ARG A 67 -1.88 9.90 -13.11
CA ARG A 67 -1.08 8.74 -12.72
C ARG A 67 -1.78 7.96 -11.60
N PRO A 68 -1.55 6.65 -11.50
CA PRO A 68 -2.02 5.88 -10.36
C PRO A 68 -1.22 6.21 -9.09
N LEU A 69 -1.71 5.74 -7.94
CA LEU A 69 -0.92 5.69 -6.73
C LEU A 69 0.31 4.79 -6.95
N ALA A 70 1.46 5.26 -6.52
CA ALA A 70 2.71 4.55 -6.69
C ALA A 70 3.57 4.65 -5.44
N MET A 71 4.34 3.59 -5.17
CA MET A 71 5.26 3.51 -4.06
C MET A 71 6.70 3.55 -4.55
N PRO A 72 7.61 4.23 -3.84
CA PRO A 72 9.03 4.18 -4.15
C PRO A 72 9.56 2.76 -3.97
N THR A 73 10.55 2.41 -4.79
CA THR A 73 11.17 1.09 -4.80
C THR A 73 12.70 1.19 -4.70
N GLY A 74 13.35 0.04 -4.62
CA GLY A 74 14.81 -0.03 -4.60
C GLY A 74 15.43 -0.02 -3.20
N SER A 75 16.76 0.13 -3.14
CA SER A 75 17.50 0.04 -1.87
C SER A 75 17.31 1.23 -0.93
N GLN A 76 16.87 2.36 -1.48
CA GLN A 76 16.68 3.60 -0.74
C GLN A 76 15.53 3.56 0.28
N ILE A 77 14.56 2.63 0.12
CA ILE A 77 13.43 2.50 1.03
C ILE A 77 13.74 1.67 2.28
N LYS A 78 14.92 1.05 2.33
CA LYS A 78 15.29 0.18 3.47
C LYS A 78 15.42 1.00 4.74
N GLY A 79 14.74 0.54 5.79
CA GLY A 79 14.74 1.21 7.10
C GLY A 79 13.94 2.51 7.13
N ARG A 80 13.11 2.78 6.12
CA ARG A 80 12.27 3.98 6.02
C ARG A 80 10.82 3.68 6.42
N LEU A 81 10.18 4.70 6.95
CA LEU A 81 8.75 4.68 7.27
C LEU A 81 8.01 5.62 6.32
N MET A 82 6.98 5.10 5.66
CA MET A 82 6.20 5.82 4.66
C MET A 82 4.71 5.75 4.95
N ASN A 83 3.98 6.76 4.49
CA ASN A 83 2.53 6.73 4.47
C ASN A 83 1.99 5.96 3.24
N VAL A 84 0.67 5.83 3.13
CA VAL A 84 0.00 5.06 2.07
C VAL A 84 0.18 5.62 0.66
N ILE A 85 0.61 6.88 0.52
CA ILE A 85 0.91 7.52 -0.76
C ILE A 85 2.41 7.54 -1.09
N GLY A 86 3.24 6.86 -0.27
CA GLY A 86 4.67 6.71 -0.50
C GLY A 86 5.55 7.85 0.01
N GLU A 87 4.99 8.82 0.75
CA GLU A 87 5.79 9.89 1.36
C GLU A 87 6.42 9.43 2.67
N THR A 88 7.64 9.87 2.92
CA THR A 88 8.36 9.54 4.15
C THR A 88 7.81 10.30 5.35
N ILE A 89 7.58 9.60 6.46
CA ILE A 89 7.06 10.15 7.72
C ILE A 89 8.02 9.93 8.89
N ASP A 90 9.23 9.49 8.62
CA ASP A 90 10.27 9.16 9.61
C ASP A 90 11.15 10.36 9.99
N HIS A 91 10.85 11.56 9.52
CA HIS A 91 11.62 12.79 9.75
C HIS A 91 13.09 12.75 9.25
N LEU A 92 13.41 11.78 8.40
CA LEU A 92 14.71 11.70 7.72
C LEU A 92 14.64 12.46 6.38
N PRO A 93 15.79 12.73 5.73
CA PRO A 93 15.81 13.37 4.41
C PRO A 93 14.90 12.65 3.41
N ASN A 94 14.21 13.43 2.57
CA ASN A 94 13.32 12.88 1.55
C ASN A 94 14.06 11.94 0.61
N LEU A 95 13.35 10.92 0.14
CA LEU A 95 13.85 10.00 -0.86
C LEU A 95 13.88 10.65 -2.24
N ASP A 96 14.79 10.19 -3.10
CA ASP A 96 14.72 10.48 -4.53
C ASP A 96 13.73 9.52 -5.19
N TYR A 97 12.56 10.05 -5.56
CA TYR A 97 11.43 9.27 -6.11
C TYR A 97 11.60 8.95 -7.61
N LYS A 98 12.81 8.64 -8.07
CA LYS A 98 13.04 8.25 -9.46
C LYS A 98 12.45 6.88 -9.80
N ASP A 99 12.57 5.94 -8.86
CA ASP A 99 12.11 4.58 -9.03
C ASP A 99 10.81 4.38 -8.23
N VAL A 100 9.67 4.60 -8.89
CA VAL A 100 8.34 4.35 -8.31
C VAL A 100 7.61 3.30 -9.12
N GLN A 101 6.76 2.53 -8.47
CA GLN A 101 5.90 1.54 -9.13
C GLN A 101 4.46 1.68 -8.68
N PRO A 102 3.48 1.56 -9.60
CA PRO A 102 2.06 1.55 -9.25
C PRO A 102 1.76 0.45 -8.22
N ILE A 103 0.86 0.75 -7.28
CA ILE A 103 0.43 -0.24 -6.27
C ILE A 103 -0.46 -1.32 -6.89
N HIS A 104 -1.26 -0.98 -7.90
CA HIS A 104 -2.08 -1.92 -8.65
C HIS A 104 -1.25 -2.56 -9.76
N ARG A 105 -0.94 -3.83 -9.60
CA ARG A 105 -0.14 -4.60 -10.55
C ARG A 105 -0.84 -5.92 -10.86
N PRO A 106 -0.77 -6.40 -12.09
CA PRO A 106 -1.24 -7.74 -12.42
C PRO A 106 -0.45 -8.80 -11.64
N ALA A 107 -1.10 -9.91 -11.35
CA ALA A 107 -0.42 -11.07 -10.78
C ALA A 107 0.63 -11.60 -11.78
N PRO A 108 1.71 -12.26 -11.28
CA PRO A 108 2.65 -12.96 -12.15
C PRO A 108 1.92 -13.95 -13.07
N ALA A 109 2.42 -14.14 -14.28
CA ALA A 109 1.89 -15.17 -15.18
C ALA A 109 2.09 -16.57 -14.57
N PHE A 110 1.20 -17.51 -14.92
CA PHE A 110 1.28 -18.87 -14.40
C PHE A 110 2.63 -19.54 -14.71
N GLU A 111 3.22 -19.21 -15.84
CA GLU A 111 4.52 -19.71 -16.31
C GLU A 111 5.68 -19.25 -15.41
N ASP A 112 5.53 -18.10 -14.73
CA ASP A 112 6.54 -17.53 -13.83
C ASP A 112 6.43 -18.09 -12.40
N LEU A 113 5.40 -18.90 -12.11
CA LEU A 113 5.19 -19.45 -10.78
C LEU A 113 6.09 -20.67 -10.56
N SER A 114 6.84 -20.67 -9.44
CA SER A 114 7.56 -21.86 -9.01
C SER A 114 6.59 -22.93 -8.52
N ILE A 115 6.69 -24.12 -9.07
CA ILE A 115 5.92 -25.31 -8.64
C ILE A 115 6.60 -26.06 -7.49
N ASN A 116 7.84 -25.70 -7.15
CA ASN A 116 8.59 -26.36 -6.09
C ASN A 116 8.19 -25.78 -4.73
N THR A 117 7.78 -26.64 -3.81
CA THR A 117 7.52 -26.28 -2.43
C THR A 117 8.83 -26.27 -1.66
N GLU A 118 9.25 -25.12 -1.18
CA GLU A 118 10.40 -24.97 -0.30
C GLU A 118 9.93 -24.50 1.08
N PHE A 119 10.54 -25.02 2.14
CA PHE A 119 10.24 -24.58 3.50
C PHE A 119 10.99 -23.31 3.85
N LEU A 120 10.30 -22.42 4.56
CA LEU A 120 10.88 -21.24 5.19
C LEU A 120 11.17 -21.56 6.66
N TYR A 121 12.42 -21.76 6.98
CA TYR A 121 12.83 -21.97 8.38
C TYR A 121 12.77 -20.63 9.14
N THR A 122 11.86 -20.59 10.10
CA THR A 122 11.61 -19.38 10.91
C THR A 122 12.59 -19.23 12.07
N GLY A 123 13.28 -20.30 12.46
CA GLY A 123 14.12 -20.36 13.66
C GLY A 123 13.31 -20.53 14.95
N ILE A 124 11.99 -20.64 14.86
CA ILE A 124 11.10 -20.88 16.00
C ILE A 124 10.74 -22.36 16.00
N LYS A 125 11.31 -23.12 16.93
CA LYS A 125 11.23 -24.58 16.94
C LYS A 125 9.81 -25.15 16.82
N VAL A 126 8.86 -24.55 17.50
CA VAL A 126 7.47 -25.03 17.48
C VAL A 126 6.83 -24.85 16.10
N ILE A 127 7.14 -23.77 15.40
CA ILE A 127 6.65 -23.53 14.04
C ILE A 127 7.35 -24.49 13.08
N ASP A 128 8.67 -24.51 13.09
CA ASP A 128 9.47 -25.30 12.13
C ASP A 128 9.23 -26.81 12.26
N LEU A 129 8.84 -27.28 13.47
CA LEU A 129 8.60 -28.69 13.73
C LEU A 129 7.14 -29.12 13.51
N LEU A 130 6.17 -28.32 13.97
CA LEU A 130 4.77 -28.71 13.99
C LEU A 130 3.95 -28.16 12.84
N GLU A 131 4.29 -26.97 12.35
CA GLU A 131 3.55 -26.27 11.26
C GLU A 131 4.54 -25.49 10.40
N PRO A 132 5.43 -26.16 9.66
CA PRO A 132 6.46 -25.50 8.88
C PRO A 132 5.87 -24.63 7.77
N TYR A 133 6.43 -23.42 7.61
CA TYR A 133 5.97 -22.46 6.64
C TYR A 133 6.56 -22.73 5.24
N SER A 134 5.73 -22.57 4.21
CA SER A 134 6.20 -22.63 2.83
C SER A 134 6.63 -21.23 2.36
N LYS A 135 7.73 -21.15 1.60
CA LYS A 135 8.09 -19.92 0.89
C LYS A 135 6.99 -19.54 -0.09
N GLY A 136 6.62 -18.25 -0.11
CA GLY A 136 5.50 -17.73 -0.91
C GLY A 136 4.12 -18.00 -0.33
N GLY A 137 4.03 -18.67 0.83
CA GLY A 137 2.78 -18.95 1.51
C GLY A 137 2.17 -17.70 2.20
N LYS A 138 0.87 -17.77 2.50
CA LYS A 138 0.14 -16.81 3.32
C LYS A 138 -0.21 -17.46 4.65
N ILE A 139 0.23 -16.86 5.74
CA ILE A 139 0.11 -17.44 7.07
C ILE A 139 -0.66 -16.48 7.97
N GLY A 140 -1.65 -17.00 8.71
CA GLY A 140 -2.42 -16.24 9.68
C GLY A 140 -2.11 -16.67 11.10
N LEU A 141 -1.80 -15.71 11.96
CA LEU A 141 -1.65 -15.91 13.40
C LEU A 141 -2.90 -15.43 14.12
N PHE A 142 -3.68 -16.35 14.66
CA PHE A 142 -4.93 -16.04 15.36
C PHE A 142 -4.77 -16.25 16.86
N GLY A 143 -5.39 -15.38 17.64
CA GLY A 143 -5.38 -15.48 19.10
C GLY A 143 -5.90 -14.20 19.75
N GLY A 144 -6.26 -14.27 21.01
CA GLY A 144 -6.70 -13.13 21.83
C GLY A 144 -5.59 -12.09 22.05
N ALA A 145 -5.91 -11.06 22.83
CA ALA A 145 -4.93 -10.07 23.24
C ALA A 145 -3.87 -10.69 24.18
N GLY A 146 -2.62 -10.27 24.03
CA GLY A 146 -1.54 -10.67 24.95
C GLY A 146 -0.97 -12.08 24.78
N VAL A 147 -1.40 -12.84 23.76
CA VAL A 147 -0.92 -14.23 23.54
C VAL A 147 0.40 -14.34 22.76
N GLY A 148 1.07 -13.22 22.50
CA GLY A 148 2.41 -13.22 21.90
C GLY A 148 2.47 -13.17 20.38
N LYS A 149 1.35 -12.94 19.65
CA LYS A 149 1.37 -12.83 18.18
C LYS A 149 2.42 -11.87 17.65
N THR A 150 2.45 -10.66 18.18
CA THR A 150 3.42 -9.62 17.76
C THR A 150 4.85 -10.04 18.08
N VAL A 151 5.07 -10.70 19.20
CA VAL A 151 6.41 -11.20 19.60
C VAL A 151 6.90 -12.25 18.59
N LEU A 152 6.03 -13.16 18.16
CA LEU A 152 6.37 -14.15 17.12
C LEU A 152 6.70 -13.48 15.79
N ILE A 153 5.93 -12.48 15.38
CA ILE A 153 6.21 -11.72 14.15
C ILE A 153 7.56 -11.01 14.22
N MET A 154 7.84 -10.33 15.33
CA MET A 154 9.12 -9.64 15.54
C MET A 154 10.31 -10.60 15.52
N GLU A 155 10.17 -11.79 16.11
CA GLU A 155 11.21 -12.82 16.11
C GLU A 155 11.42 -13.39 14.70
N MET A 156 10.35 -13.63 13.94
CA MET A 156 10.46 -14.05 12.53
C MET A 156 11.17 -13.01 11.68
N ILE A 157 10.82 -11.72 11.82
CA ILE A 157 11.50 -10.61 11.11
C ILE A 157 13.01 -10.63 11.40
N ASN A 158 13.38 -10.74 12.68
CA ASN A 158 14.77 -10.79 13.10
C ASN A 158 15.53 -12.02 12.52
N ASN A 159 14.90 -13.18 12.54
CA ASN A 159 15.50 -14.42 12.06
C ASN A 159 15.63 -14.46 10.55
N ILE A 160 14.63 -13.94 9.80
CA ILE A 160 14.69 -13.81 8.35
C ILE A 160 15.82 -12.85 7.93
N ALA A 161 15.96 -11.73 8.61
CA ALA A 161 17.03 -10.78 8.34
C ALA A 161 18.41 -11.39 8.57
N LYS A 162 18.59 -12.17 9.65
CA LYS A 162 19.89 -12.77 10.00
C LYS A 162 20.21 -14.06 9.23
N GLY A 163 19.20 -14.91 9.03
CA GLY A 163 19.39 -16.25 8.47
C GLY A 163 19.26 -16.32 6.96
N HIS A 164 18.49 -15.45 6.35
CA HIS A 164 18.15 -15.52 4.93
C HIS A 164 18.57 -14.31 4.10
N ASN A 165 19.29 -13.33 4.70
CA ASN A 165 19.60 -12.03 4.06
C ASN A 165 18.35 -11.36 3.44
N GLY A 166 17.19 -11.63 4.00
CA GLY A 166 15.90 -11.15 3.51
C GLY A 166 15.57 -9.76 4.04
N PHE A 167 14.54 -9.17 3.44
CA PHE A 167 13.95 -7.92 3.91
C PHE A 167 12.54 -8.20 4.37
N SER A 168 12.12 -7.51 5.41
CA SER A 168 10.75 -7.55 5.92
C SER A 168 10.07 -6.22 5.66
N VAL A 169 8.84 -6.27 5.18
CA VAL A 169 7.96 -5.11 5.05
C VAL A 169 6.85 -5.29 6.07
N PHE A 170 6.62 -4.27 6.88
CA PHE A 170 5.57 -4.24 7.88
C PHE A 170 4.57 -3.15 7.50
N ALA A 171 3.27 -3.52 7.41
CA ALA A 171 2.16 -2.63 7.08
C ALA A 171 0.99 -2.79 8.04
#